data_56ffc196db1fe9d1b4185094f4e6a2e6
#
_entry.id   56ffc196db1fe9d1b4185094f4e6a2e6
#
_cell.length_a   1.000
_cell.length_b   1.000
_cell.length_c   1.000
_cell.angle_alpha   90.00
_cell.angle_beta   90.00
_cell.angle_gamma   90.00
#
_symmetry.space_group_name_H-M   'P 1'
#
loop_
_entity.id
_entity.type
_entity.pdbx_description
1 polymer ?
#
loop_
_entity_poly.entity_id
_entity_poly.type
_entity_poly.pdbx_seq_one_letter_code
_entity_poly.pdbx_strand_id
1 'polypeptide(L)'
;MFSRLKNLALFRLEQTVIRGAAARLAIMVTLVLLVSIVAGLLVRVLAPGFESAGGAIWWAFLRLTDPGYLGDDEGIAKATISTVVTVLGYVLFMGALIAILVEWLGRTLDQLEQGLTPVALDAHFVLLGWTSRTLTILEEILVSQGRVERFLQQRGARRLRVALLAERADANLMQHIRRQLGDHWSARQIILRSGSPLCLDSLERVDFAHAGAILIAAADTTASSTLEADTRTVKALLTMGTALEEAAPEETPLMVVELQDMRHAATLRALYPGPMEIVAGDEVISRLVVQNVR
;
A
#
# COMPACT_ATOMS: atom_id res chain seq x y z
N MET A 1 10.54 33.05 28.15
CA MET A 1 11.46 31.91 28.20
C MET A 1 10.72 30.56 28.28
N PHE A 2 9.75 30.40 29.17
CA PHE A 2 8.93 29.18 29.33
C PHE A 2 8.14 28.75 28.08
N SER A 3 7.58 29.69 27.31
CA SER A 3 6.81 29.39 26.10
C SER A 3 7.67 28.79 24.96
N ARG A 4 8.90 29.29 24.82
CA ARG A 4 9.85 28.72 23.81
C ARG A 4 10.30 27.32 24.17
N LEU A 5 10.55 27.00 25.43
CA LEU A 5 10.90 25.67 25.90
C LEU A 5 9.75 24.68 25.70
N LYS A 6 8.53 25.12 26.02
CA LYS A 6 7.32 24.32 25.78
C LYS A 6 7.12 24.02 24.29
N ASN A 7 7.28 25.01 23.41
CA ASN A 7 7.13 24.86 21.98
C ASN A 7 8.24 23.95 21.38
N LEU A 8 9.46 24.06 21.90
CA LEU A 8 10.58 23.23 21.48
C LEU A 8 10.41 21.77 21.92
N ALA A 9 9.88 21.54 23.10
CA ALA A 9 9.55 20.20 23.59
C ALA A 9 8.42 19.58 22.78
N LEU A 10 7.34 20.33 22.50
CA LEU A 10 6.23 19.89 21.65
C LEU A 10 6.69 19.57 20.24
N PHE A 11 7.51 20.42 19.63
CA PHE A 11 8.05 20.21 18.28
C PHE A 11 8.94 18.96 18.20
N ARG A 12 9.81 18.73 19.20
CA ARG A 12 10.61 17.51 19.27
C ARG A 12 9.77 16.25 19.46
N LEU A 13 8.73 16.37 20.30
CA LEU A 13 7.79 15.27 20.53
C LEU A 13 7.02 14.94 19.25
N GLU A 14 6.54 15.95 18.53
CA GLU A 14 5.87 15.80 17.24
C GLU A 14 6.78 15.12 16.20
N GLN A 15 8.02 15.59 16.06
CA GLN A 15 9.00 14.97 15.17
C GLN A 15 9.30 13.50 15.54
N THR A 16 9.29 13.19 16.83
CA THR A 16 9.57 11.81 17.29
C THR A 16 8.36 10.90 17.08
N VAL A 17 7.15 11.41 17.30
CA VAL A 17 5.90 10.66 17.04
C VAL A 17 5.71 10.34 15.57
N ILE A 18 6.12 11.24 14.67
CA ILE A 18 6.07 11.03 13.20
C ILE A 18 7.04 9.94 12.72
N ARG A 19 8.12 9.65 13.46
CA ARG A 19 9.15 8.66 13.10
C ARG A 19 8.69 7.20 13.12
N GLY A 20 7.44 6.91 13.48
CA GLY A 20 6.86 5.58 13.42
C GLY A 20 6.72 4.86 14.77
N ALA A 21 6.30 3.59 14.73
CA ALA A 21 5.98 2.79 15.91
C ALA A 21 7.17 2.60 16.86
N ALA A 22 8.38 2.42 16.33
CA ALA A 22 9.60 2.27 17.15
C ALA A 22 9.88 3.49 18.02
N ALA A 23 9.68 4.70 17.49
CA ALA A 23 9.90 5.92 18.24
C ALA A 23 8.86 6.11 19.36
N ARG A 24 7.62 5.73 19.11
CA ARG A 24 6.54 5.76 20.12
C ARG A 24 6.78 4.74 21.22
N LEU A 25 7.24 3.54 20.87
CA LEU A 25 7.69 2.54 21.84
C LEU A 25 8.84 3.07 22.71
N ALA A 26 9.83 3.73 22.12
CA ALA A 26 10.93 4.34 22.86
C ALA A 26 10.44 5.42 23.85
N ILE A 27 9.48 6.27 23.45
CA ILE A 27 8.86 7.25 24.35
C ILE A 27 8.15 6.54 25.49
N MET A 28 7.36 5.52 25.21
CA MET A 28 6.65 4.74 26.23
C MET A 28 7.60 4.10 27.23
N VAL A 29 8.65 3.43 26.75
CA VAL A 29 9.69 2.82 27.61
C VAL A 29 10.36 3.88 28.50
N THR A 30 10.71 5.03 27.92
CA THR A 30 11.28 6.14 28.67
C THR A 30 10.36 6.64 29.76
N LEU A 31 9.05 6.77 29.45
CA LEU A 31 8.06 7.20 30.42
C LEU A 31 7.88 6.20 31.55
N VAL A 32 7.82 4.89 31.23
CA VAL A 32 7.75 3.79 32.20
C VAL A 32 8.97 3.82 33.14
N LEU A 33 10.18 3.98 32.60
CA LEU A 33 11.39 4.07 33.41
C LEU A 33 11.39 5.31 34.31
N LEU A 34 10.96 6.45 33.79
CA LEU A 34 10.88 7.70 34.57
C LEU A 34 9.87 7.56 35.73
N VAL A 35 8.70 7.02 35.46
CA VAL A 35 7.68 6.77 36.51
C VAL A 35 8.19 5.77 37.55
N SER A 36 8.88 4.69 37.11
CA SER A 36 9.49 3.70 38.01
C SER A 36 10.54 4.30 38.92
N ILE A 37 11.40 5.22 38.39
CA ILE A 37 12.40 5.92 39.17
C ILE A 37 11.74 6.83 40.22
N VAL A 38 10.76 7.66 39.80
CA VAL A 38 10.06 8.57 40.69
C VAL A 38 9.31 7.82 41.79
N ALA A 39 8.54 6.79 41.42
CA ALA A 39 7.79 5.98 42.36
C ALA A 39 8.69 5.17 43.31
N GLY A 40 9.81 4.61 42.80
CA GLY A 40 10.78 3.88 43.59
C GLY A 40 11.50 4.77 44.62
N LEU A 41 11.86 5.98 44.24
CA LEU A 41 12.45 6.96 45.17
C LEU A 41 11.40 7.42 46.20
N LEU A 42 10.17 7.64 45.80
CA LEU A 42 9.08 8.05 46.68
C LEU A 42 8.79 6.96 47.74
N VAL A 43 8.68 5.71 47.34
CA VAL A 43 8.40 4.61 48.28
C VAL A 43 9.54 4.40 49.27
N ARG A 44 10.78 4.59 48.84
CA ARG A 44 11.97 4.51 49.70
C ARG A 44 11.94 5.54 50.82
N VAL A 45 11.42 6.75 50.52
CA VAL A 45 11.33 7.85 51.54
C VAL A 45 10.15 7.64 52.45
N LEU A 46 8.99 7.23 51.96
CA LEU A 46 7.72 7.14 52.71
C LEU A 46 7.50 5.81 53.40
N ALA A 47 8.11 4.73 52.89
CA ALA A 47 7.99 3.39 53.41
C ALA A 47 9.38 2.73 53.56
N PRO A 48 10.13 2.99 54.63
CA PRO A 48 11.46 2.39 54.81
C PRO A 48 11.34 0.86 54.89
N GLY A 49 12.21 0.15 54.22
CA GLY A 49 12.21 -1.30 54.09
C GLY A 49 13.01 -1.81 52.90
N PHE A 50 13.49 -0.92 52.05
CA PHE A 50 14.35 -1.25 50.90
C PHE A 50 15.82 -1.03 51.24
N GLU A 51 16.66 -2.05 51.09
CA GLU A 51 18.12 -1.99 51.33
C GLU A 51 18.81 -1.04 50.36
N SER A 52 18.31 -0.93 49.11
CA SER A 52 18.91 -0.12 48.07
C SER A 52 17.87 0.68 47.27
N ALA A 53 18.33 1.82 46.69
CA ALA A 53 17.48 2.59 45.77
C ALA A 53 17.13 1.78 44.50
N GLY A 54 18.07 0.93 44.04
CA GLY A 54 17.83 0.06 42.88
C GLY A 54 16.71 -0.96 43.15
N GLY A 55 16.67 -1.54 44.36
CA GLY A 55 15.59 -2.47 44.77
C GLY A 55 14.23 -1.78 44.79
N ALA A 56 14.15 -0.56 45.31
CA ALA A 56 12.90 0.22 45.31
C ALA A 56 12.43 0.62 43.90
N ILE A 57 13.35 1.00 43.01
CA ILE A 57 13.04 1.31 41.61
C ILE A 57 12.60 0.04 40.88
N TRP A 58 13.26 -1.08 41.10
CA TRP A 58 12.89 -2.37 40.51
C TRP A 58 11.51 -2.84 40.98
N TRP A 59 11.21 -2.68 42.27
CA TRP A 59 9.89 -2.94 42.81
C TRP A 59 8.80 -2.09 42.14
N ALA A 60 9.04 -0.79 41.94
CA ALA A 60 8.11 0.10 41.26
C ALA A 60 7.94 -0.27 39.78
N PHE A 61 9.03 -0.66 39.11
CA PHE A 61 9.00 -1.13 37.72
C PHE A 61 8.12 -2.39 37.57
N LEU A 62 8.30 -3.37 38.43
CA LEU A 62 7.48 -4.60 38.37
C LEU A 62 6.00 -4.28 38.55
N ARG A 63 5.62 -3.40 39.49
CA ARG A 63 4.22 -3.02 39.68
C ARG A 63 3.63 -2.23 38.54
N LEU A 64 4.47 -1.49 37.82
CA LEU A 64 4.03 -0.73 36.65
C LEU A 64 3.83 -1.63 35.43
N THR A 65 4.65 -2.68 35.27
CA THR A 65 4.67 -3.54 34.06
C THR A 65 3.96 -4.87 34.25
N ASP A 66 3.92 -5.40 35.48
CA ASP A 66 3.23 -6.64 35.82
C ASP A 66 2.12 -6.39 36.88
N PRO A 67 0.89 -6.11 36.41
CA PRO A 67 -0.23 -5.84 37.30
C PRO A 67 -0.68 -7.07 38.13
N GLY A 68 -0.21 -8.27 37.76
CA GLY A 68 -0.46 -9.50 38.55
C GLY A 68 0.49 -9.68 39.73
N TYR A 69 1.55 -8.87 39.82
CA TYR A 69 2.50 -8.91 40.91
C TYR A 69 1.94 -8.18 42.17
N LEU A 70 1.00 -8.82 42.84
CA LEU A 70 0.48 -8.41 44.12
C LEU A 70 1.40 -8.99 45.22
N GLY A 71 2.59 -8.41 45.34
CA GLY A 71 3.55 -8.80 46.37
C GLY A 71 3.14 -8.32 47.74
N ASP A 72 3.85 -8.79 48.76
CA ASP A 72 3.65 -8.46 50.19
C ASP A 72 3.93 -6.97 50.47
N ASP A 73 2.88 -6.16 50.29
CA ASP A 73 2.94 -4.73 50.58
C ASP A 73 2.51 -4.48 52.03
N GLU A 74 3.46 -4.61 52.92
CA GLU A 74 3.24 -4.33 54.34
C GLU A 74 3.21 -2.80 54.58
N GLY A 75 2.17 -2.36 55.26
CA GLY A 75 1.97 -0.97 55.66
C GLY A 75 1.15 -0.13 54.65
N ILE A 76 0.32 0.79 55.21
CA ILE A 76 -0.64 1.61 54.45
C ILE A 76 0.05 2.45 53.38
N ALA A 77 1.21 3.07 53.66
CA ALA A 77 1.93 3.92 52.72
C ALA A 77 2.40 3.12 51.49
N LYS A 78 2.99 1.92 51.71
CA LYS A 78 3.48 1.06 50.63
C LYS A 78 2.34 0.53 49.79
N ALA A 79 1.23 0.07 50.40
CA ALA A 79 0.04 -0.40 49.73
C ALA A 79 -0.62 0.70 48.88
N THR A 80 -0.70 1.93 49.37
CA THR A 80 -1.27 3.06 48.64
C THR A 80 -0.41 3.40 47.39
N ILE A 81 0.91 3.50 47.59
CA ILE A 81 1.84 3.80 46.45
C ILE A 81 1.77 2.67 45.42
N SER A 82 1.77 1.40 45.89
CA SER A 82 1.63 0.22 45.03
C SER A 82 0.38 0.30 44.15
N THR A 83 -0.78 0.55 44.78
CA THR A 83 -2.05 0.66 44.07
C THR A 83 -2.02 1.77 43.00
N VAL A 84 -1.52 2.98 43.34
CA VAL A 84 -1.42 4.08 42.42
C VAL A 84 -0.49 3.74 41.24
N VAL A 85 0.68 3.15 41.53
CA VAL A 85 1.64 2.74 40.48
C VAL A 85 1.06 1.65 39.59
N THR A 86 0.36 0.68 40.15
CA THR A 86 -0.30 -0.39 39.38
C THR A 86 -1.39 0.18 38.46
N VAL A 87 -2.28 1.05 38.96
CA VAL A 87 -3.31 1.71 38.15
C VAL A 87 -2.67 2.54 37.04
N LEU A 88 -1.62 3.29 37.39
CA LEU A 88 -0.87 4.08 36.41
C LEU A 88 -0.23 3.18 35.34
N GLY A 89 0.28 2.03 35.73
CA GLY A 89 0.84 1.02 34.84
C GLY A 89 -0.19 0.47 33.85
N TYR A 90 -1.38 0.14 34.31
CA TYR A 90 -2.47 -0.27 33.40
C TYR A 90 -2.79 0.79 32.37
N VAL A 91 -2.90 2.05 32.78
CA VAL A 91 -3.26 3.14 31.87
C VAL A 91 -2.10 3.46 30.91
N LEU A 92 -0.88 3.57 31.41
CA LEU A 92 0.26 3.97 30.59
C LEU A 92 0.83 2.83 29.77
N PHE A 93 1.10 1.67 30.39
CA PHE A 93 1.77 0.57 29.72
C PHE A 93 0.81 -0.21 28.81
N MET A 94 -0.26 -0.76 29.39
CA MET A 94 -1.22 -1.55 28.62
C MET A 94 -2.00 -0.69 27.61
N GLY A 95 -2.43 0.53 28.03
CA GLY A 95 -3.14 1.45 27.15
C GLY A 95 -2.30 1.88 25.94
N ALA A 96 -1.05 2.26 26.17
CA ALA A 96 -0.14 2.66 25.09
C ALA A 96 0.23 1.46 24.18
N LEU A 97 0.47 0.26 24.76
CA LEU A 97 0.79 -0.93 23.99
C LEU A 97 -0.36 -1.32 23.05
N ILE A 98 -1.59 -1.36 23.59
CA ILE A 98 -2.79 -1.65 22.80
C ILE A 98 -2.97 -0.60 21.69
N ALA A 99 -2.83 0.68 22.01
CA ALA A 99 -2.98 1.76 21.02
C ALA A 99 -1.96 1.62 19.86
N ILE A 100 -0.69 1.33 20.17
CA ILE A 100 0.36 1.13 19.16
C ILE A 100 0.05 -0.11 18.30
N LEU A 101 -0.40 -1.20 18.93
CA LEU A 101 -0.71 -2.44 18.22
C LEU A 101 -1.91 -2.26 17.29
N VAL A 102 -2.99 -1.62 17.76
CA VAL A 102 -4.19 -1.34 16.95
C VAL A 102 -3.86 -0.42 15.79
N GLU A 103 -3.08 0.63 16.02
CA GLU A 103 -2.66 1.54 14.96
C GLU A 103 -1.77 0.84 13.92
N TRP A 104 -0.82 0.00 14.36
CA TRP A 104 0.03 -0.78 13.44
C TRP A 104 -0.80 -1.75 12.60
N LEU A 105 -1.74 -2.47 13.25
CA LEU A 105 -2.64 -3.39 12.56
C LEU A 105 -3.54 -2.64 11.56
N GLY A 106 -4.12 -1.51 11.98
CA GLY A 106 -4.95 -0.66 11.11
C GLY A 106 -4.19 -0.22 9.87
N ARG A 107 -2.98 0.33 10.02
CA ARG A 107 -2.15 0.74 8.87
C ARG A 107 -1.80 -0.42 7.95
N THR A 108 -1.51 -1.60 8.51
CA THR A 108 -1.18 -2.78 7.69
C THR A 108 -2.40 -3.25 6.90
N LEU A 109 -3.58 -3.27 7.52
CA LEU A 109 -4.84 -3.60 6.84
C LEU A 109 -5.16 -2.57 5.75
N ASP A 110 -5.05 -1.28 6.04
CA ASP A 110 -5.25 -0.21 5.06
C ASP A 110 -4.34 -0.37 3.83
N GLN A 111 -3.07 -0.71 4.03
CA GLN A 111 -2.13 -0.96 2.93
C GLN A 111 -2.53 -2.16 2.08
N LEU A 112 -3.01 -3.24 2.71
CA LEU A 112 -3.49 -4.42 2.02
C LEU A 112 -4.78 -4.13 1.24
N GLU A 113 -5.72 -3.43 1.86
CA GLU A 113 -7.00 -3.03 1.24
C GLU A 113 -6.81 -2.07 0.06
N GLN A 114 -5.85 -1.16 0.17
CA GLN A 114 -5.50 -0.24 -0.91
C GLN A 114 -4.66 -0.88 -2.03
N GLY A 115 -4.32 -2.16 -1.93
CA GLY A 115 -3.54 -2.85 -2.95
C GLY A 115 -2.15 -2.25 -3.17
N LEU A 116 -1.48 -1.82 -2.09
CA LEU A 116 -0.15 -1.23 -2.16
C LEU A 116 0.99 -2.25 -2.17
N THR A 117 0.69 -3.52 -1.90
CA THR A 117 1.69 -4.60 -1.91
C THR A 117 2.01 -5.01 -3.35
N PRO A 118 3.29 -5.26 -3.70
CA PRO A 118 3.64 -5.77 -5.01
C PRO A 118 3.08 -7.18 -5.24
N VAL A 119 2.79 -7.51 -6.49
CA VAL A 119 2.51 -8.90 -6.92
C VAL A 119 3.81 -9.56 -7.36
N ALA A 120 3.85 -10.88 -7.29
CA ALA A 120 4.91 -11.70 -7.88
C ALA A 120 4.23 -12.71 -8.81
N LEU A 121 4.11 -12.35 -10.08
CA LEU A 121 3.40 -13.12 -11.09
C LEU A 121 4.23 -13.20 -12.37
N ASP A 122 4.24 -14.36 -12.99
CA ASP A 122 4.88 -14.56 -14.29
C ASP A 122 3.84 -14.65 -15.40
N ALA A 123 4.15 -14.05 -16.54
CA ALA A 123 3.37 -14.10 -17.79
C ALA A 123 1.88 -13.77 -17.61
N HIS A 124 1.55 -12.88 -16.67
CA HIS A 124 0.20 -12.41 -16.41
C HIS A 124 -0.18 -11.27 -17.35
N PHE A 125 -1.45 -10.89 -17.39
CA PHE A 125 -1.95 -9.73 -18.12
C PHE A 125 -1.97 -8.51 -17.21
N VAL A 126 -1.40 -7.39 -17.65
CA VAL A 126 -1.44 -6.12 -16.92
C VAL A 126 -2.36 -5.16 -17.64
N LEU A 127 -3.30 -4.57 -16.93
CA LEU A 127 -4.20 -3.53 -17.42
C LEU A 127 -3.89 -2.22 -16.68
N LEU A 128 -3.41 -1.23 -17.41
CA LEU A 128 -2.98 0.05 -16.86
C LEU A 128 -4.05 1.13 -17.03
N GLY A 129 -4.51 1.65 -15.91
CA GLY A 129 -5.50 2.71 -15.82
C GLY A 129 -6.93 2.19 -15.62
N TRP A 130 -7.73 3.03 -14.96
CA TRP A 130 -9.16 2.83 -14.79
C TRP A 130 -9.91 3.85 -15.64
N THR A 131 -10.59 3.37 -16.67
CA THR A 131 -11.35 4.18 -17.63
C THR A 131 -12.76 3.62 -17.78
N SER A 132 -13.65 4.32 -18.45
CA SER A 132 -15.01 3.85 -18.77
C SER A 132 -15.01 2.51 -19.51
N ARG A 133 -13.96 2.17 -20.23
CA ARG A 133 -13.82 0.93 -21.03
C ARG A 133 -13.14 -0.21 -20.29
N THR A 134 -12.53 0.04 -19.15
CA THR A 134 -11.74 -0.97 -18.40
C THR A 134 -12.57 -2.21 -18.07
N LEU A 135 -13.83 -2.04 -17.69
CA LEU A 135 -14.73 -3.15 -17.38
C LEU A 135 -15.01 -4.02 -18.61
N THR A 136 -15.33 -3.40 -19.74
CA THR A 136 -15.58 -4.12 -21.00
C THR A 136 -14.35 -4.88 -21.46
N ILE A 137 -13.17 -4.25 -21.38
CA ILE A 137 -11.89 -4.89 -21.72
C ILE A 137 -11.65 -6.09 -20.80
N LEU A 138 -11.87 -5.93 -19.51
CA LEU A 138 -11.69 -6.98 -18.52
C LEU A 138 -12.66 -8.15 -18.76
N GLU A 139 -13.92 -7.87 -19.05
CA GLU A 139 -14.94 -8.85 -19.40
C GLU A 139 -14.55 -9.63 -20.67
N GLU A 140 -14.13 -8.94 -21.73
CA GLU A 140 -13.70 -9.56 -22.98
C GLU A 140 -12.46 -10.44 -22.78
N ILE A 141 -11.50 -10.04 -21.94
CA ILE A 141 -10.34 -10.87 -21.59
C ILE A 141 -10.80 -12.18 -20.93
N LEU A 142 -11.74 -12.11 -20.00
CA LEU A 142 -12.25 -13.26 -19.26
C LEU A 142 -13.11 -14.18 -20.13
N VAL A 143 -13.94 -13.61 -21.03
CA VAL A 143 -14.87 -14.32 -21.90
C VAL A 143 -14.23 -14.76 -23.23
N SER A 144 -12.97 -14.41 -23.48
CA SER A 144 -12.26 -14.66 -24.76
C SER A 144 -12.14 -16.14 -25.22
N GLN A 145 -12.89 -17.03 -24.60
CA GLN A 145 -12.90 -18.48 -24.88
C GLN A 145 -11.48 -19.10 -24.83
N GLY A 146 -10.67 -18.65 -23.91
CA GLY A 146 -9.32 -19.12 -23.69
C GLY A 146 -8.28 -18.63 -24.72
N ARG A 147 -8.61 -17.69 -25.62
CA ARG A 147 -7.63 -17.14 -26.57
C ARG A 147 -6.51 -16.39 -25.85
N VAL A 148 -6.86 -15.50 -24.92
CA VAL A 148 -5.88 -14.77 -24.11
C VAL A 148 -5.11 -15.74 -23.21
N GLU A 149 -5.78 -16.73 -22.62
CA GLU A 149 -5.14 -17.73 -21.79
C GLU A 149 -4.10 -18.54 -22.57
N ARG A 150 -4.43 -19.01 -23.79
CA ARG A 150 -3.48 -19.73 -24.67
C ARG A 150 -2.28 -18.86 -25.04
N PHE A 151 -2.50 -17.60 -25.36
CA PHE A 151 -1.42 -16.66 -25.64
C PHE A 151 -0.47 -16.51 -24.43
N LEU A 152 -1.01 -16.33 -23.24
CA LEU A 152 -0.21 -16.22 -22.03
C LEU A 152 0.49 -17.54 -21.66
N GLN A 153 -0.16 -18.70 -21.91
CA GLN A 153 0.45 -20.02 -21.72
C GLN A 153 1.67 -20.24 -22.63
N GLN A 154 1.64 -19.74 -23.87
CA GLN A 154 2.79 -19.76 -24.78
C GLN A 154 3.98 -18.95 -24.23
N ARG A 155 3.71 -17.97 -23.36
CA ARG A 155 4.70 -17.17 -22.65
C ARG A 155 5.03 -17.70 -21.24
N GLY A 156 4.58 -18.90 -20.90
CA GLY A 156 4.89 -19.56 -19.63
C GLY A 156 3.84 -19.40 -18.53
N ALA A 157 2.72 -18.74 -18.78
CA ALA A 157 1.64 -18.62 -17.79
C ALA A 157 1.01 -19.98 -17.47
N ARG A 158 0.78 -20.24 -16.19
CA ARG A 158 0.05 -21.44 -15.75
C ARG A 158 -1.47 -21.24 -15.76
N ARG A 159 -1.94 -20.00 -15.60
CA ARG A 159 -3.36 -19.62 -15.54
C ARG A 159 -3.51 -18.17 -15.95
N LEU A 160 -4.69 -17.82 -16.48
CA LEU A 160 -5.04 -16.43 -16.72
C LEU A 160 -5.12 -15.67 -15.38
N ARG A 161 -4.30 -14.65 -15.24
CA ARG A 161 -4.34 -13.66 -14.17
C ARG A 161 -4.24 -12.28 -14.77
N VAL A 162 -5.04 -11.36 -14.24
CA VAL A 162 -5.08 -9.95 -14.68
C VAL A 162 -4.75 -9.07 -13.48
N ALA A 163 -3.66 -8.33 -13.58
CA ALA A 163 -3.31 -7.29 -12.62
C ALA A 163 -3.81 -5.94 -13.16
N LEU A 164 -4.74 -5.32 -12.47
CA LEU A 164 -5.29 -4.01 -12.81
C LEU A 164 -4.64 -2.95 -11.93
N LEU A 165 -3.97 -1.98 -12.56
CA LEU A 165 -3.44 -0.79 -11.90
C LEU A 165 -4.43 0.37 -12.05
N ALA A 166 -5.04 0.79 -10.96
CA ALA A 166 -5.92 1.94 -10.89
C ALA A 166 -5.35 3.00 -9.95
N GLU A 167 -5.65 4.29 -10.15
CA GLU A 167 -5.16 5.35 -9.26
C GLU A 167 -5.52 5.08 -7.80
N ARG A 168 -6.70 4.51 -7.56
CA ARG A 168 -7.16 4.05 -6.24
C ARG A 168 -7.87 2.69 -6.40
N ALA A 169 -7.27 1.65 -5.86
CA ALA A 169 -7.82 0.30 -5.81
C ALA A 169 -8.36 0.05 -4.39
N ASP A 170 -9.54 0.55 -4.10
CA ASP A 170 -10.22 0.38 -2.81
C ASP A 170 -11.30 -0.74 -2.86
N ALA A 171 -11.87 -1.03 -1.69
CA ALA A 171 -12.93 -2.02 -1.57
C ALA A 171 -14.17 -1.66 -2.41
N ASN A 172 -14.44 -0.37 -2.65
CA ASN A 172 -15.57 0.08 -3.46
C ASN A 172 -15.37 -0.25 -4.93
N LEU A 173 -14.15 -0.01 -5.46
CA LEU A 173 -13.79 -0.39 -6.82
C LEU A 173 -13.87 -1.90 -7.01
N MET A 174 -13.35 -2.67 -6.05
CA MET A 174 -13.43 -4.13 -6.06
C MET A 174 -14.87 -4.62 -6.11
N GLN A 175 -15.76 -4.07 -5.28
CA GLN A 175 -17.18 -4.41 -5.28
C GLN A 175 -17.88 -3.99 -6.57
N HIS A 176 -17.48 -2.86 -7.16
CA HIS A 176 -18.03 -2.40 -8.43
C HIS A 176 -17.69 -3.39 -9.55
N ILE A 177 -16.43 -3.76 -9.68
CA ILE A 177 -15.96 -4.75 -10.66
C ILE A 177 -16.68 -6.09 -10.46
N ARG A 178 -16.76 -6.57 -9.22
CA ARG A 178 -17.42 -7.84 -8.89
C ARG A 178 -18.90 -7.84 -9.29
N ARG A 179 -19.61 -6.75 -9.04
CA ARG A 179 -21.05 -6.64 -9.42
C ARG A 179 -21.25 -6.63 -10.92
N GLN A 180 -20.37 -5.96 -11.66
CA GLN A 180 -20.47 -5.84 -13.11
C GLN A 180 -20.08 -7.14 -13.83
N LEU A 181 -19.04 -7.83 -13.37
CA LEU A 181 -18.60 -9.08 -13.97
C LEU A 181 -19.47 -10.28 -13.58
N GLY A 182 -20.26 -10.19 -12.50
CA GLY A 182 -21.16 -11.26 -12.08
C GLY A 182 -20.49 -12.62 -12.00
N ASP A 183 -20.95 -13.58 -12.79
CA ASP A 183 -20.46 -14.96 -12.83
C ASP A 183 -19.02 -15.10 -13.41
N HIS A 184 -18.55 -14.09 -14.14
CA HIS A 184 -17.18 -14.06 -14.67
C HIS A 184 -16.16 -13.58 -13.63
N TRP A 185 -16.61 -13.12 -12.47
CA TRP A 185 -15.72 -12.67 -11.40
C TRP A 185 -14.97 -13.83 -10.72
N SER A 186 -13.66 -13.70 -10.61
CA SER A 186 -12.83 -14.58 -9.80
C SER A 186 -11.74 -13.80 -9.07
N ALA A 187 -11.77 -13.82 -7.74
CA ALA A 187 -10.75 -13.18 -6.90
C ALA A 187 -9.34 -13.78 -7.10
N ARG A 188 -9.22 -14.96 -7.70
CA ARG A 188 -7.93 -15.59 -8.03
C ARG A 188 -7.37 -15.13 -9.37
N GLN A 189 -8.22 -14.58 -10.24
CA GLN A 189 -7.84 -14.14 -11.58
C GLN A 189 -7.61 -12.64 -11.65
N ILE A 190 -8.37 -11.84 -10.89
CA ILE A 190 -8.31 -10.38 -10.93
C ILE A 190 -7.65 -9.88 -9.66
N ILE A 191 -6.57 -9.13 -9.84
CA ILE A 191 -5.78 -8.54 -8.75
C ILE A 191 -5.74 -7.04 -8.97
N LEU A 192 -6.23 -6.27 -7.99
CA LEU A 192 -6.22 -4.81 -8.04
C LEU A 192 -4.99 -4.26 -7.32
N ARG A 193 -4.40 -3.23 -7.91
CA ARG A 193 -3.30 -2.47 -7.30
C ARG A 193 -3.53 -0.98 -7.47
N SER A 194 -3.21 -0.22 -6.41
CA SER A 194 -3.25 1.25 -6.47
C SER A 194 -1.96 1.81 -7.01
N GLY A 195 -2.09 2.78 -7.87
CA GLY A 195 -0.95 3.53 -8.37
C GLY A 195 -1.20 4.19 -9.73
N SER A 196 -0.21 4.96 -10.16
CA SER A 196 -0.23 5.63 -11.45
C SER A 196 0.71 4.92 -12.42
N PRO A 197 0.31 4.70 -13.69
CA PRO A 197 1.20 4.16 -14.71
C PRO A 197 2.38 5.09 -15.05
N LEU A 198 2.38 6.32 -14.54
CA LEU A 198 3.47 7.29 -14.69
C LEU A 198 4.59 7.12 -13.66
N CYS A 199 4.42 6.24 -12.69
CA CYS A 199 5.34 6.05 -11.57
C CYS A 199 5.91 4.63 -11.62
N LEU A 200 7.23 4.49 -11.64
CA LEU A 200 7.91 3.19 -11.73
C LEU A 200 7.53 2.27 -10.57
N ASP A 201 7.54 2.77 -9.33
CA ASP A 201 7.14 1.98 -8.15
C ASP A 201 5.72 1.38 -8.27
N SER A 202 4.82 2.09 -8.98
CA SER A 202 3.46 1.61 -9.22
C SER A 202 3.42 0.53 -10.30
N LEU A 203 4.27 0.64 -11.31
CA LEU A 203 4.43 -0.36 -12.36
C LEU A 203 5.09 -1.64 -11.81
N GLU A 204 6.13 -1.50 -10.97
CA GLU A 204 6.74 -2.62 -10.25
C GLU A 204 5.74 -3.34 -9.33
N ARG A 205 4.77 -2.59 -8.78
CA ARG A 205 3.72 -3.17 -7.94
C ARG A 205 2.82 -4.15 -8.68
N VAL A 206 2.65 -3.99 -9.97
CA VAL A 206 1.95 -4.95 -10.85
C VAL A 206 2.89 -5.90 -11.57
N ASP A 207 4.19 -5.89 -11.24
CA ASP A 207 5.22 -6.75 -11.82
C ASP A 207 5.23 -6.69 -13.35
N PHE A 208 5.24 -5.48 -13.88
CA PHE A 208 5.06 -5.24 -15.31
C PHE A 208 6.16 -5.87 -16.16
N ALA A 209 7.38 -5.97 -15.64
CA ALA A 209 8.53 -6.52 -16.37
C ALA A 209 8.37 -8.02 -16.66
N HIS A 210 7.71 -8.77 -15.78
CA HIS A 210 7.44 -10.20 -15.96
C HIS A 210 6.04 -10.49 -16.53
N ALA A 211 5.32 -9.45 -16.98
CA ALA A 211 4.02 -9.62 -17.61
C ALA A 211 4.12 -10.33 -18.97
N GLY A 212 3.11 -11.09 -19.34
CA GLY A 212 2.98 -11.65 -20.70
C GLY A 212 2.46 -10.62 -21.70
N ALA A 213 1.55 -9.75 -21.25
CA ALA A 213 1.02 -8.65 -22.02
C ALA A 213 0.63 -7.48 -21.10
N ILE A 214 0.78 -6.26 -21.60
CA ILE A 214 0.38 -5.02 -20.95
C ILE A 214 -0.56 -4.26 -21.87
N LEU A 215 -1.72 -3.84 -21.36
CA LEU A 215 -2.65 -2.99 -22.09
C LEU A 215 -2.75 -1.63 -21.42
N ILE A 216 -2.58 -0.59 -22.22
CA ILE A 216 -2.80 0.80 -21.81
C ILE A 216 -4.05 1.29 -22.54
N ALA A 217 -5.16 1.46 -21.81
CA ALA A 217 -6.33 2.12 -22.33
C ALA A 217 -6.14 3.64 -22.33
N ALA A 218 -6.52 4.30 -23.40
CA ALA A 218 -6.51 5.76 -23.44
C ALA A 218 -7.44 6.35 -22.37
N ALA A 219 -7.03 7.45 -21.75
CA ALA A 219 -7.85 8.15 -20.76
C ALA A 219 -9.18 8.61 -21.38
N ASP A 220 -10.22 8.71 -20.56
CA ASP A 220 -11.54 9.15 -21.01
C ASP A 220 -11.48 10.61 -21.51
N THR A 221 -11.87 10.84 -22.76
CA THR A 221 -11.85 12.15 -23.40
C THR A 221 -12.85 13.16 -22.81
N THR A 222 -13.80 12.68 -22.01
CA THR A 222 -14.74 13.55 -21.26
C THR A 222 -14.06 14.32 -20.12
N ALA A 223 -12.94 13.80 -19.59
CA ALA A 223 -12.20 14.38 -18.48
C ALA A 223 -10.89 15.09 -18.90
N SER A 224 -10.37 14.79 -20.11
CA SER A 224 -9.11 15.34 -20.61
C SER A 224 -9.16 15.58 -22.13
N SER A 225 -8.29 16.47 -22.64
CA SER A 225 -8.13 16.62 -24.08
C SER A 225 -7.48 15.36 -24.69
N THR A 226 -7.72 15.11 -25.99
CA THR A 226 -7.08 14.00 -26.71
C THR A 226 -5.55 14.02 -26.59
N LEU A 227 -4.97 15.23 -26.67
CA LEU A 227 -3.52 15.43 -26.48
C LEU A 227 -3.04 15.05 -25.09
N GLU A 228 -3.84 15.32 -24.06
CA GLU A 228 -3.51 14.99 -22.67
C GLU A 228 -3.57 13.48 -22.42
N ALA A 229 -4.56 12.79 -23.02
CA ALA A 229 -4.68 11.34 -22.97
C ALA A 229 -3.46 10.66 -23.62
N ASP A 230 -3.09 11.06 -24.85
CA ASP A 230 -1.92 10.53 -25.54
C ASP A 230 -0.61 10.86 -24.80
N THR A 231 -0.49 12.06 -24.23
CA THR A 231 0.67 12.44 -23.42
C THR A 231 0.85 11.54 -22.19
N ARG A 232 -0.22 11.15 -21.52
CA ARG A 232 -0.16 10.18 -20.41
C ARG A 232 0.33 8.82 -20.89
N THR A 233 -0.18 8.35 -22.01
CA THR A 233 0.25 7.09 -22.63
C THR A 233 1.73 7.12 -23.00
N VAL A 234 2.21 8.20 -23.65
CA VAL A 234 3.62 8.39 -23.98
C VAL A 234 4.52 8.38 -22.75
N LYS A 235 4.12 9.08 -21.68
CA LYS A 235 4.87 9.09 -20.42
C LYS A 235 4.94 7.72 -19.76
N ALA A 236 3.83 6.98 -19.73
CA ALA A 236 3.81 5.64 -19.17
C ALA A 236 4.74 4.68 -19.95
N LEU A 237 4.70 4.76 -21.30
CA LEU A 237 5.59 3.99 -22.15
C LEU A 237 7.06 4.37 -21.97
N LEU A 238 7.37 5.64 -21.84
CA LEU A 238 8.74 6.11 -21.57
C LEU A 238 9.26 5.54 -20.26
N THR A 239 8.45 5.57 -19.19
CA THR A 239 8.81 5.01 -17.89
C THR A 239 9.10 3.50 -17.98
N MET A 240 8.24 2.75 -18.70
CA MET A 240 8.44 1.32 -18.89
C MET A 240 9.60 1.00 -19.83
N GLY A 241 9.72 1.74 -20.93
CA GLY A 241 10.80 1.56 -21.90
C GLY A 241 12.18 1.80 -21.29
N THR A 242 12.33 2.85 -20.48
CA THR A 242 13.58 3.11 -19.75
C THR A 242 13.91 2.00 -18.75
N ALA A 243 12.91 1.45 -18.07
CA ALA A 243 13.13 0.35 -17.12
C ALA A 243 13.45 -0.99 -17.79
N LEU A 244 13.07 -1.16 -19.06
CA LEU A 244 13.31 -2.37 -19.86
C LEU A 244 14.42 -2.21 -20.91
N GLU A 245 15.17 -1.12 -20.90
CA GLU A 245 16.19 -0.79 -21.92
C GLU A 245 17.26 -1.88 -22.06
N GLU A 246 17.60 -2.54 -20.96
CA GLU A 246 18.60 -3.63 -20.94
C GLU A 246 17.99 -5.02 -21.22
N ALA A 247 16.67 -5.15 -21.28
CA ALA A 247 16.00 -6.42 -21.49
C ALA A 247 16.04 -6.83 -22.98
N ALA A 248 16.19 -8.13 -23.25
CA ALA A 248 16.08 -8.63 -24.61
C ALA A 248 14.63 -8.45 -25.15
N PRO A 249 14.43 -8.05 -26.41
CA PRO A 249 13.08 -7.84 -26.96
C PRO A 249 12.14 -9.04 -26.83
N GLU A 250 12.67 -10.25 -26.83
CA GLU A 250 11.90 -11.49 -26.67
C GLU A 250 11.40 -11.72 -25.24
N GLU A 251 12.09 -11.15 -24.27
CA GLU A 251 11.76 -11.24 -22.85
C GLU A 251 10.79 -10.12 -22.40
N THR A 252 10.62 -9.09 -23.24
CA THR A 252 9.73 -7.97 -22.94
C THR A 252 8.25 -8.36 -23.13
N PRO A 253 7.33 -7.80 -22.31
CA PRO A 253 5.89 -8.01 -22.49
C PRO A 253 5.37 -7.55 -23.84
N LEU A 254 4.31 -8.16 -24.35
CA LEU A 254 3.56 -7.58 -25.46
C LEU A 254 2.84 -6.32 -24.99
N MET A 255 3.12 -5.20 -25.62
CA MET A 255 2.45 -3.94 -25.33
C MET A 255 1.27 -3.72 -26.28
N VAL A 256 0.07 -3.52 -25.73
CA VAL A 256 -1.12 -3.11 -26.49
C VAL A 256 -1.49 -1.71 -26.03
N VAL A 257 -1.46 -0.76 -26.94
CA VAL A 257 -1.65 0.66 -26.61
C VAL A 257 -2.80 1.24 -27.42
N GLU A 258 -3.74 1.84 -26.72
CA GLU A 258 -4.77 2.65 -27.35
C GLU A 258 -4.28 4.08 -27.48
N LEU A 259 -4.37 4.63 -28.71
CA LEU A 259 -4.10 6.02 -29.05
C LEU A 259 -5.34 6.71 -29.55
N GLN A 260 -5.43 8.02 -29.27
CA GLN A 260 -6.43 8.89 -29.87
C GLN A 260 -5.96 9.43 -31.23
N ASP A 261 -4.67 9.73 -31.36
CA ASP A 261 -4.08 10.28 -32.58
C ASP A 261 -2.93 9.42 -33.12
N MET A 262 -3.17 8.79 -34.28
CA MET A 262 -2.17 7.93 -34.96
C MET A 262 -0.85 8.61 -35.35
N ARG A 263 -0.82 9.94 -35.37
CA ARG A 263 0.43 10.68 -35.68
C ARG A 263 1.51 10.41 -34.64
N HIS A 264 1.13 10.04 -33.42
CA HIS A 264 2.04 9.68 -32.33
C HIS A 264 2.57 8.24 -32.39
N ALA A 265 2.02 7.38 -33.27
CA ALA A 265 2.35 5.95 -33.31
C ALA A 265 3.85 5.66 -33.55
N ALA A 266 4.49 6.44 -34.42
CA ALA A 266 5.93 6.28 -34.70
C ALA A 266 6.78 6.59 -33.44
N THR A 267 6.41 7.62 -32.70
CA THR A 267 7.07 8.00 -31.44
C THR A 267 6.93 6.91 -30.39
N LEU A 268 5.73 6.32 -30.24
CA LEU A 268 5.51 5.27 -29.27
C LEU A 268 6.35 4.02 -29.54
N ARG A 269 6.43 3.61 -30.82
CA ARG A 269 7.27 2.47 -31.23
C ARG A 269 8.75 2.67 -30.95
N ALA A 270 9.22 3.92 -30.96
CA ALA A 270 10.61 4.24 -30.65
C ALA A 270 10.90 4.23 -29.14
N LEU A 271 9.88 4.33 -28.30
CA LEU A 271 10.02 4.40 -26.83
C LEU A 271 9.98 3.02 -26.13
N TYR A 272 9.56 1.98 -26.83
CA TYR A 272 9.41 0.66 -26.24
C TYR A 272 10.22 -0.38 -27.00
N PRO A 273 11.13 -1.14 -26.35
CA PRO A 273 12.04 -2.04 -27.03
C PRO A 273 11.40 -3.36 -27.48
N GLY A 274 10.21 -3.68 -26.99
CA GLY A 274 9.53 -4.95 -27.21
C GLY A 274 8.43 -4.92 -28.29
N PRO A 275 7.71 -6.03 -28.44
CA PRO A 275 6.60 -6.12 -29.38
C PRO A 275 5.45 -5.18 -28.96
N MET A 276 4.92 -4.42 -29.92
CA MET A 276 3.88 -3.43 -29.67
C MET A 276 2.80 -3.44 -30.74
N GLU A 277 1.55 -3.45 -30.27
CA GLU A 277 0.34 -3.27 -31.05
C GLU A 277 -0.30 -1.92 -30.68
N ILE A 278 -0.60 -1.10 -31.68
CA ILE A 278 -1.23 0.21 -31.48
C ILE A 278 -2.64 0.16 -32.05
N VAL A 279 -3.62 0.49 -31.23
CA VAL A 279 -5.03 0.56 -31.59
C VAL A 279 -5.46 2.02 -31.58
N ALA A 280 -5.89 2.54 -32.73
CA ALA A 280 -6.46 3.87 -32.82
C ALA A 280 -8.00 3.79 -32.83
N GLY A 281 -8.62 4.38 -31.81
CA GLY A 281 -10.07 4.36 -31.67
C GLY A 281 -10.79 4.96 -32.89
N ASP A 282 -10.35 6.10 -33.35
CA ASP A 282 -10.97 6.81 -34.48
C ASP A 282 -10.86 6.04 -35.80
N GLU A 283 -9.75 5.37 -36.06
CA GLU A 283 -9.56 4.57 -37.28
C GLU A 283 -10.45 3.34 -37.28
N VAL A 284 -10.55 2.64 -36.13
CA VAL A 284 -11.40 1.48 -35.97
C VAL A 284 -12.88 1.85 -36.14
N ILE A 285 -13.33 2.93 -35.51
CA ILE A 285 -14.70 3.43 -35.62
C ILE A 285 -15.01 3.83 -37.07
N SER A 286 -14.10 4.57 -37.72
CA SER A 286 -14.28 5.00 -39.10
C SER A 286 -14.43 3.81 -40.07
N ARG A 287 -13.60 2.78 -39.90
CA ARG A 287 -13.68 1.54 -40.70
C ARG A 287 -15.00 0.79 -40.45
N LEU A 288 -15.44 0.67 -39.18
CA LEU A 288 -16.69 0.04 -38.83
C LEU A 288 -17.91 0.79 -39.38
N VAL A 289 -17.91 2.12 -39.32
CA VAL A 289 -18.98 2.96 -39.91
C VAL A 289 -19.08 2.73 -41.41
N VAL A 290 -17.96 2.72 -42.13
CA VAL A 290 -17.96 2.46 -43.58
C VAL A 290 -18.42 1.04 -43.91
N GLN A 291 -18.07 0.03 -43.10
CA GLN A 291 -18.50 -1.34 -43.31
C GLN A 291 -20.02 -1.53 -43.10
N ASN A 292 -20.64 -0.75 -42.21
CA ASN A 292 -22.07 -0.81 -41.93
C ASN A 292 -22.94 0.00 -42.91
N VAL A 293 -22.35 0.77 -43.82
CA VAL A 293 -23.06 1.52 -44.88
C VAL A 293 -23.27 0.67 -46.14
N ARG A 294 -22.74 -0.57 -46.12
CA ARG A 294 -23.03 -1.56 -47.18
C ARG A 294 -24.19 -2.45 -46.72
#